data_255b5a5f89933a176ed7e889d6b1e33a
#
_entry.id   255b5a5f89933a176ed7e889d6b1e33a
#
_cell.length_a   1.000
_cell.length_b   1.000
_cell.length_c   1.000
_cell.angle_alpha   90.00
_cell.angle_beta   90.00
_cell.angle_gamma   90.00
#
_symmetry.space_group_name_H-M   'P 1'
#
loop_
_entity.id
_entity.type
_entity.pdbx_description
1 polymer ?
#
loop_
_entity_poly.entity_id
_entity_poly.type
_entity_poly.pdbx_seq_one_letter_code
_entity_poly.pdbx_strand_id
1 'polypeptide(L)'
;PARATSGRNLVELLNSGKADVVTTIINKFNTAEKMEHKNFSRDVFLLVDESHRSNYGLLATKMRAVFPNACYIGFTGTPLMKKEKNTMAKFGKLIHKYTIKDGVDDGAIVPLIYEGRFVEQNVDEANIDLWFKQTTKRLTEAQRDDLSRKWSSIRRLTSTDARIKRIALDINEHFIDGYKDTGFKAMLATNYK
;
A
#
# COMPACT_ATOMS: atom_id res chain seq x y z
N PRO A 1 19.38 8.44 -22.59
CA PRO A 1 18.96 8.26 -21.21
C PRO A 1 20.13 7.88 -20.31
N ALA A 2 20.15 8.39 -19.08
CA ALA A 2 21.14 8.07 -18.07
C ALA A 2 20.46 7.55 -16.80
N ARG A 3 21.13 6.65 -16.06
CA ARG A 3 20.64 6.15 -14.77
C ARG A 3 21.51 6.70 -13.65
N ALA A 4 20.89 7.43 -12.73
CA ALA A 4 21.60 7.87 -11.55
C ALA A 4 21.92 6.68 -10.62
N THR A 5 23.19 6.47 -10.31
CA THR A 5 23.67 5.37 -9.45
C THR A 5 23.67 5.76 -7.97
N SER A 6 23.88 7.04 -7.66
CA SER A 6 23.86 7.61 -6.30
C SER A 6 23.19 8.97 -6.29
N GLY A 7 22.96 9.54 -5.11
CA GLY A 7 22.44 10.90 -4.98
C GLY A 7 23.42 11.97 -5.50
N ARG A 8 24.73 11.77 -5.33
CA ARG A 8 25.75 12.66 -5.93
C ARG A 8 25.76 12.56 -7.45
N ASN A 9 25.70 11.35 -7.96
CA ASN A 9 25.65 11.12 -9.39
C ASN A 9 24.36 11.69 -10.02
N LEU A 10 23.24 11.70 -9.30
CA LEU A 10 22.03 12.40 -9.74
C LEU A 10 22.32 13.88 -9.97
N VAL A 11 22.95 14.57 -9.00
CA VAL A 11 23.30 15.99 -9.12
C VAL A 11 24.28 16.25 -10.27
N GLU A 12 25.28 15.39 -10.45
CA GLU A 12 26.23 15.46 -11.57
C GLU A 12 25.54 15.34 -12.93
N LEU A 13 24.60 14.38 -13.07
CA LEU A 13 23.83 14.20 -14.30
C LEU A 13 22.95 15.41 -14.59
N LEU A 14 22.30 15.97 -13.58
CA LEU A 14 21.45 17.15 -13.70
C LEU A 14 22.25 18.41 -14.09
N ASN A 15 23.46 18.55 -13.54
CA ASN A 15 24.34 19.68 -13.85
C ASN A 15 25.00 19.56 -15.21
N SER A 16 25.31 18.35 -15.67
CA SER A 16 26.05 18.15 -16.92
C SER A 16 25.23 18.45 -18.16
N GLY A 17 23.91 18.40 -18.10
CA GLY A 17 23.00 18.55 -19.23
C GLY A 17 23.22 17.52 -20.36
N LYS A 18 24.00 16.46 -20.10
CA LYS A 18 24.37 15.45 -21.11
C LYS A 18 23.29 14.43 -21.41
N ALA A 19 22.23 14.38 -20.62
CA ALA A 19 21.15 13.41 -20.75
C ALA A 19 19.79 14.09 -20.70
N ASP A 20 19.02 13.97 -21.78
CA ASP A 20 17.64 14.48 -21.84
C ASP A 20 16.70 13.70 -20.92
N VAL A 21 17.01 12.42 -20.65
CA VAL A 21 16.23 11.55 -19.78
C VAL A 21 17.13 10.97 -18.68
N VAL A 22 16.77 11.22 -17.42
CA VAL A 22 17.46 10.69 -16.24
C VAL A 22 16.51 9.81 -15.45
N THR A 23 16.86 8.53 -15.28
CA THR A 23 16.11 7.61 -14.41
C THR A 23 16.75 7.53 -13.03
N THR A 24 15.92 7.58 -11.98
CA THR A 24 16.39 7.57 -10.60
C THR A 24 15.33 6.98 -9.67
N ILE A 25 15.73 6.65 -8.44
CA ILE A 25 14.79 6.35 -7.35
C ILE A 25 14.64 7.58 -6.45
N ILE A 26 13.44 7.77 -5.94
CA ILE A 26 13.06 8.97 -5.17
C ILE A 26 13.97 9.25 -3.96
N ASN A 27 14.52 8.19 -3.33
CA ASN A 27 15.40 8.32 -2.16
C ASN A 27 16.69 9.11 -2.44
N LYS A 28 17.14 9.18 -3.70
CA LYS A 28 18.36 9.92 -4.08
C LYS A 28 18.19 11.43 -3.98
N PHE A 29 16.96 11.92 -3.97
CA PHE A 29 16.66 13.33 -3.73
C PHE A 29 17.01 13.81 -2.31
N ASN A 30 17.15 12.90 -1.33
CA ASN A 30 17.67 13.25 -0.01
C ASN A 30 19.08 13.86 -0.08
N THR A 31 19.92 13.31 -0.95
CA THR A 31 21.29 13.82 -1.13
C THR A 31 21.30 15.08 -1.96
N ALA A 32 20.50 15.16 -3.02
CA ALA A 32 20.38 16.35 -3.86
C ALA A 32 19.90 17.57 -3.04
N GLU A 33 18.90 17.39 -2.18
CA GLU A 33 18.43 18.42 -1.25
C GLU A 33 19.52 18.85 -0.25
N LYS A 34 20.22 17.90 0.36
CA LYS A 34 21.34 18.20 1.28
C LYS A 34 22.51 18.92 0.61
N MET A 35 22.70 18.73 -0.68
CA MET A 35 23.69 19.47 -1.48
C MET A 35 23.16 20.81 -1.96
N GLU A 36 21.97 21.24 -1.49
CA GLU A 36 21.31 22.51 -1.85
C GLU A 36 21.12 22.68 -3.37
N HIS A 37 21.12 21.56 -4.12
CA HIS A 37 20.92 21.60 -5.56
C HIS A 37 19.49 22.01 -5.88
N LYS A 38 19.37 23.06 -6.69
CA LYS A 38 18.08 23.57 -7.19
C LYS A 38 18.13 23.77 -8.69
N ASN A 39 17.11 23.29 -9.36
CA ASN A 39 16.89 23.54 -10.77
C ASN A 39 15.55 24.27 -10.94
N PHE A 40 15.59 25.51 -11.37
CA PHE A 40 14.43 26.38 -11.53
C PHE A 40 13.83 26.35 -12.94
N SER A 41 14.33 25.48 -13.83
CA SER A 41 13.77 25.33 -15.16
C SER A 41 12.31 24.88 -15.09
N ARG A 42 11.51 25.42 -16.02
CA ARG A 42 10.12 25.00 -16.27
C ARG A 42 10.03 23.89 -17.33
N ASP A 43 11.13 23.62 -18.03
CA ASP A 43 11.20 22.62 -19.10
C ASP A 43 11.60 21.23 -18.56
N VAL A 44 11.46 21.03 -17.23
CA VAL A 44 11.70 19.75 -16.56
C VAL A 44 10.38 19.07 -16.27
N PHE A 45 10.25 17.81 -16.71
CA PHE A 45 9.12 16.94 -16.41
C PHE A 45 9.56 15.80 -15.48
N LEU A 46 8.89 15.67 -14.34
CA LEU A 46 9.12 14.56 -13.43
C LEU A 46 7.96 13.56 -13.56
N LEU A 47 8.27 12.40 -14.13
CA LEU A 47 7.36 11.28 -14.24
C LEU A 47 7.53 10.37 -13.03
N VAL A 48 6.51 10.24 -12.24
CA VAL A 48 6.58 9.58 -10.93
C VAL A 48 5.68 8.36 -10.90
N ASP A 49 6.31 7.20 -10.90
CA ASP A 49 5.60 5.93 -10.77
C ASP A 49 5.24 5.64 -9.31
N GLU A 50 4.19 4.82 -9.10
CA GLU A 50 3.68 4.44 -7.78
C GLU A 50 3.43 5.63 -6.84
N SER A 51 2.89 6.72 -7.39
CA SER A 51 2.74 8.02 -6.73
C SER A 51 1.85 8.01 -5.47
N HIS A 52 1.17 6.90 -5.19
CA HIS A 52 0.33 6.69 -4.00
C HIS A 52 1.09 6.22 -2.74
N ARG A 53 2.34 5.76 -2.86
CA ARG A 53 3.06 5.15 -1.73
C ARG A 53 3.22 6.11 -0.55
N SER A 54 3.08 5.58 0.68
CA SER A 54 3.01 6.34 1.94
C SER A 54 4.25 7.19 2.25
N ASN A 55 5.43 6.75 1.84
CA ASN A 55 6.69 7.48 2.03
C ASN A 55 6.84 8.67 1.06
N TYR A 56 5.89 8.83 0.17
CA TYR A 56 5.93 9.84 -0.87
C TYR A 56 5.80 11.28 -0.32
N GLY A 57 5.17 11.48 0.84
CA GLY A 57 4.94 12.83 1.41
C GLY A 57 6.23 13.61 1.65
N LEU A 58 7.14 13.07 2.46
CA LEU A 58 8.41 13.71 2.79
C LEU A 58 9.37 13.77 1.59
N LEU A 59 9.45 12.67 0.83
CA LEU A 59 10.33 12.59 -0.34
C LEU A 59 9.83 13.47 -1.50
N ALA A 60 8.51 13.64 -1.65
CA ALA A 60 7.93 14.57 -2.61
C ALA A 60 8.28 16.04 -2.26
N THR A 61 8.31 16.39 -0.97
CA THR A 61 8.74 17.72 -0.53
C THR A 61 10.19 17.98 -0.92
N LYS A 62 11.08 17.01 -0.73
CA LYS A 62 12.50 17.12 -1.11
C LYS A 62 12.70 17.23 -2.62
N MET A 63 11.96 16.43 -3.38
CA MET A 63 11.97 16.50 -4.84
C MET A 63 11.50 17.88 -5.34
N ARG A 64 10.46 18.46 -4.71
CA ARG A 64 10.00 19.82 -5.02
C ARG A 64 10.98 20.90 -4.58
N ALA A 65 11.76 20.67 -3.53
CA ALA A 65 12.82 21.58 -3.13
C ALA A 65 13.94 21.63 -4.18
N VAL A 66 14.23 20.50 -4.83
CA VAL A 66 15.21 20.41 -5.92
C VAL A 66 14.66 20.99 -7.24
N PHE A 67 13.39 20.72 -7.54
CA PHE A 67 12.73 21.15 -8.79
C PHE A 67 11.45 21.94 -8.51
N PRO A 68 11.53 23.18 -8.02
CA PRO A 68 10.35 23.94 -7.59
C PRO A 68 9.40 24.31 -8.74
N ASN A 69 9.89 24.46 -9.96
CA ASN A 69 9.12 24.91 -11.12
C ASN A 69 8.80 23.80 -12.15
N ALA A 70 9.23 22.58 -11.89
CA ALA A 70 9.02 21.47 -12.81
C ALA A 70 7.56 21.01 -12.88
N CYS A 71 7.20 20.39 -13.99
CA CYS A 71 5.92 19.72 -14.16
C CYS A 71 5.98 18.32 -13.56
N TYR A 72 5.03 18.00 -12.66
CA TYR A 72 4.95 16.72 -11.98
C TYR A 72 3.78 15.89 -12.51
N ILE A 73 4.06 14.72 -13.04
CA ILE A 73 3.06 13.78 -13.55
C ILE A 73 3.16 12.48 -12.73
N GLY A 74 2.09 12.14 -12.02
CA GLY A 74 2.01 10.92 -11.21
C GLY A 74 1.30 9.80 -11.95
N PHE A 75 1.88 8.60 -11.91
CA PHE A 75 1.28 7.36 -12.39
C PHE A 75 0.97 6.47 -11.18
N THR A 76 -0.20 5.86 -11.17
CA THR A 76 -0.59 4.93 -10.10
C THR A 76 -1.77 4.06 -10.49
N GLY A 77 -1.72 2.78 -10.17
CA GLY A 77 -2.86 1.88 -10.28
C GLY A 77 -3.89 2.04 -9.14
N THR A 78 -3.52 2.72 -8.03
CA THR A 78 -4.36 2.86 -6.83
C THR A 78 -4.33 4.26 -6.26
N PRO A 79 -4.97 5.25 -6.92
CA PRO A 79 -4.97 6.63 -6.44
C PRO A 79 -5.66 6.75 -5.08
N LEU A 80 -4.99 7.41 -4.12
CA LEU A 80 -5.53 7.63 -2.79
C LEU A 80 -6.43 8.88 -2.78
N MET A 81 -7.69 8.69 -2.42
CA MET A 81 -8.73 9.74 -2.37
C MET A 81 -8.96 10.29 -0.96
N LYS A 82 -8.34 9.71 0.08
CA LYS A 82 -8.49 10.18 1.47
C LYS A 82 -7.87 11.56 1.66
N LYS A 83 -8.53 12.45 2.42
CA LYS A 83 -8.11 13.85 2.65
C LYS A 83 -6.63 13.99 3.03
N GLU A 84 -6.13 13.12 3.90
CA GLU A 84 -4.75 13.17 4.42
C GLU A 84 -3.68 12.67 3.42
N LYS A 85 -4.09 11.87 2.42
CA LYS A 85 -3.19 11.22 1.45
C LYS A 85 -3.67 11.40 0.02
N ASN A 86 -4.28 12.53 -0.28
CA ASN A 86 -4.88 12.77 -1.58
C ASN A 86 -3.81 12.94 -2.67
N THR A 87 -3.76 12.01 -3.61
CA THR A 87 -2.83 12.04 -4.74
C THR A 87 -3.09 13.25 -5.64
N MET A 88 -4.35 13.65 -5.81
CA MET A 88 -4.72 14.81 -6.63
C MET A 88 -4.22 16.13 -6.04
N ALA A 89 -4.18 16.27 -4.71
CA ALA A 89 -3.65 17.47 -4.06
C ALA A 89 -2.15 17.65 -4.33
N LYS A 90 -1.43 16.57 -4.63
CA LYS A 90 0.01 16.57 -4.88
C LYS A 90 0.38 16.73 -6.36
N PHE A 91 -0.37 16.11 -7.25
CA PHE A 91 -0.08 16.03 -8.68
C PHE A 91 -1.05 16.83 -9.56
N GLY A 92 -2.11 17.39 -8.98
CA GLY A 92 -3.15 18.08 -9.74
C GLY A 92 -4.30 17.16 -10.15
N LYS A 93 -5.09 17.62 -11.11
CA LYS A 93 -6.27 16.88 -11.59
C LYS A 93 -5.89 15.60 -12.31
N LEU A 94 -6.80 14.64 -12.30
CA LEU A 94 -6.68 13.42 -13.08
C LEU A 94 -6.65 13.76 -14.58
N ILE A 95 -5.58 13.35 -15.24
CA ILE A 95 -5.39 13.60 -16.69
C ILE A 95 -6.08 12.48 -17.49
N HIS A 96 -5.83 11.23 -17.11
CA HIS A 96 -6.36 10.05 -17.79
C HIS A 96 -6.62 8.93 -16.79
N LYS A 97 -7.59 8.08 -17.10
CA LYS A 97 -7.96 6.91 -16.31
C LYS A 97 -8.19 5.72 -17.25
N TYR A 98 -7.52 4.62 -16.97
CA TYR A 98 -7.72 3.32 -17.60
C TYR A 98 -8.09 2.33 -16.51
N THR A 99 -9.31 1.84 -16.50
CA THR A 99 -9.83 0.99 -15.42
C THR A 99 -9.58 -0.49 -15.69
N ILE A 100 -9.74 -1.33 -14.65
CA ILE A 100 -9.77 -2.78 -14.82
C ILE A 100 -10.82 -3.19 -15.85
N LYS A 101 -12.00 -2.53 -15.84
CA LYS A 101 -13.05 -2.79 -16.81
C LYS A 101 -12.59 -2.50 -18.23
N ASP A 102 -11.96 -1.33 -18.46
CA ASP A 102 -11.44 -0.98 -19.78
C ASP A 102 -10.40 -2.01 -20.25
N GLY A 103 -9.51 -2.46 -19.33
CA GLY A 103 -8.52 -3.49 -19.66
C GLY A 103 -9.11 -4.86 -19.97
N VAL A 104 -10.23 -5.23 -19.34
CA VAL A 104 -10.97 -6.46 -19.68
C VAL A 104 -11.68 -6.31 -21.03
N ASP A 105 -12.35 -5.18 -21.25
CA ASP A 105 -13.08 -4.90 -22.49
C ASP A 105 -12.13 -4.88 -23.71
N ASP A 106 -10.90 -4.37 -23.52
CA ASP A 106 -9.84 -4.36 -24.54
C ASP A 106 -9.10 -5.70 -24.68
N GLY A 107 -9.38 -6.70 -23.84
CA GLY A 107 -8.69 -7.98 -23.83
C GLY A 107 -7.24 -7.93 -23.33
N ALA A 108 -6.83 -6.82 -22.72
CA ALA A 108 -5.49 -6.63 -22.17
C ALA A 108 -5.26 -7.38 -20.84
N ILE A 109 -6.33 -7.62 -20.09
CA ILE A 109 -6.34 -8.39 -18.85
C ILE A 109 -7.53 -9.34 -18.82
N VAL A 110 -7.39 -10.44 -18.07
CA VAL A 110 -8.50 -11.38 -17.83
C VAL A 110 -9.44 -10.83 -16.76
N PRO A 111 -10.77 -11.14 -16.84
CA PRO A 111 -11.70 -10.75 -15.80
C PRO A 111 -11.34 -11.35 -14.45
N LEU A 112 -11.51 -10.57 -13.38
CA LEU A 112 -11.38 -11.06 -12.03
C LEU A 112 -12.67 -11.72 -11.58
N ILE A 113 -12.56 -12.96 -11.11
CA ILE A 113 -13.63 -13.69 -10.42
C ILE A 113 -13.37 -13.55 -8.93
N TYR A 114 -14.30 -12.91 -8.22
CA TYR A 114 -14.21 -12.72 -6.77
C TYR A 114 -15.15 -13.68 -6.06
N GLU A 115 -14.61 -14.51 -5.17
CA GLU A 115 -15.38 -15.37 -4.27
C GLU A 115 -15.11 -14.96 -2.81
N GLY A 116 -16.15 -14.50 -2.13
CA GLY A 116 -16.11 -14.22 -0.70
C GLY A 116 -16.44 -15.48 0.09
N ARG A 117 -15.49 -16.01 0.87
CA ARG A 117 -15.70 -17.17 1.72
C ARG A 117 -15.81 -16.75 3.18
N PHE A 118 -16.88 -17.20 3.83
CA PHE A 118 -17.14 -16.94 5.24
C PHE A 118 -16.69 -18.12 6.08
N VAL A 119 -15.81 -17.87 7.04
CA VAL A 119 -15.42 -18.89 8.04
C VAL A 119 -16.23 -18.66 9.30
N GLU A 120 -17.17 -19.57 9.56
CA GLU A 120 -17.95 -19.54 10.81
C GLU A 120 -17.04 -19.65 12.03
N GLN A 121 -17.20 -18.72 12.95
CA GLN A 121 -16.53 -18.72 14.23
C GLN A 121 -17.59 -18.94 15.31
N ASN A 122 -17.71 -20.17 15.81
CA ASN A 122 -18.49 -20.44 17.00
C ASN A 122 -17.71 -19.91 18.21
N VAL A 123 -18.06 -18.72 18.64
CA VAL A 123 -17.59 -18.15 19.89
C VAL A 123 -18.66 -18.45 20.93
N ASP A 124 -18.31 -19.19 21.97
CA ASP A 124 -19.20 -19.39 23.12
C ASP A 124 -19.18 -18.09 23.96
N GLU A 125 -20.03 -17.14 23.56
CA GLU A 125 -20.13 -15.80 24.16
C GLU A 125 -20.43 -15.90 25.66
N ALA A 126 -21.27 -16.85 26.07
CA ALA A 126 -21.65 -16.99 27.46
C ALA A 126 -20.48 -17.40 28.36
N ASN A 127 -19.64 -18.32 27.90
CA ASN A 127 -18.43 -18.73 28.61
C ASN A 127 -17.35 -17.65 28.62
N ILE A 128 -17.21 -16.90 27.53
CA ILE A 128 -16.27 -15.77 27.46
C ILE A 128 -16.69 -14.64 28.40
N ASP A 129 -17.95 -14.28 28.43
CA ASP A 129 -18.48 -13.24 29.32
C ASP A 129 -18.36 -13.65 30.79
N LEU A 130 -18.62 -14.90 31.10
CA LEU A 130 -18.48 -15.44 32.45
C LEU A 130 -17.01 -15.40 32.90
N TRP A 131 -16.11 -15.86 32.05
CA TRP A 131 -14.67 -15.82 32.30
C TRP A 131 -14.15 -14.40 32.46
N PHE A 132 -14.57 -13.48 31.59
CA PHE A 132 -14.20 -12.08 31.66
C PHE A 132 -14.67 -11.44 32.97
N LYS A 133 -15.92 -11.65 33.36
CA LYS A 133 -16.46 -11.17 34.63
C LYS A 133 -15.71 -11.71 35.84
N GLN A 134 -15.35 -12.98 35.81
CA GLN A 134 -14.60 -13.63 36.91
C GLN A 134 -13.17 -13.09 37.01
N THR A 135 -12.48 -12.96 35.90
CA THR A 135 -11.07 -12.54 35.85
C THR A 135 -10.88 -11.04 36.14
N THR A 136 -11.89 -10.22 35.82
CA THR A 136 -11.86 -8.77 35.97
C THR A 136 -12.52 -8.25 37.26
N LYS A 137 -12.92 -9.12 38.19
CA LYS A 137 -13.60 -8.74 39.44
C LYS A 137 -12.87 -7.67 40.26
N ARG A 138 -11.53 -7.63 40.19
CA ARG A 138 -10.69 -6.69 40.95
C ARG A 138 -10.42 -5.37 40.22
N LEU A 139 -10.89 -5.22 38.98
CA LEU A 139 -10.68 -4.01 38.19
C LEU A 139 -11.84 -3.02 38.39
N THR A 140 -11.54 -1.73 38.29
CA THR A 140 -12.55 -0.68 38.23
C THR A 140 -13.35 -0.75 36.93
N GLU A 141 -14.53 -0.13 36.89
CA GLU A 141 -15.38 -0.13 35.69
C GLU A 141 -14.66 0.45 34.49
N ALA A 142 -13.95 1.58 34.64
CA ALA A 142 -13.14 2.20 33.58
C ALA A 142 -12.02 1.28 33.06
N GLN A 143 -11.38 0.52 33.95
CA GLN A 143 -10.35 -0.46 33.57
C GLN A 143 -10.96 -1.67 32.83
N ARG A 144 -12.14 -2.10 33.23
CA ARG A 144 -12.89 -3.16 32.54
C ARG A 144 -13.29 -2.74 31.13
N ASP A 145 -13.76 -1.52 30.97
CA ASP A 145 -14.17 -0.98 29.65
C ASP A 145 -12.97 -0.82 28.71
N ASP A 146 -11.84 -0.35 29.21
CA ASP A 146 -10.61 -0.27 28.42
C ASP A 146 -10.10 -1.67 28.01
N LEU A 147 -10.14 -2.61 28.95
CA LEU A 147 -9.78 -4.00 28.68
C LEU A 147 -10.73 -4.68 27.69
N SER A 148 -12.05 -4.47 27.84
CA SER A 148 -13.08 -4.96 26.93
C SER A 148 -12.86 -4.42 25.50
N ARG A 149 -12.62 -3.13 25.35
CA ARG A 149 -12.28 -2.51 24.04
C ARG A 149 -11.01 -3.09 23.42
N LYS A 150 -10.00 -3.35 24.21
CA LYS A 150 -8.74 -3.98 23.73
C LYS A 150 -8.92 -5.46 23.37
N TRP A 151 -9.81 -6.17 24.06
CA TRP A 151 -10.10 -7.59 23.80
C TRP A 151 -11.03 -7.80 22.62
N SER A 152 -12.02 -6.95 22.45
CA SER A 152 -12.97 -7.00 21.34
C SER A 152 -12.40 -6.51 20.00
N SER A 153 -11.11 -6.16 19.96
CA SER A 153 -10.52 -5.74 18.68
C SER A 153 -10.62 -6.90 17.69
N ILE A 154 -11.23 -6.63 16.53
CA ILE A 154 -11.38 -7.57 15.39
C ILE A 154 -10.08 -8.33 15.10
N ARG A 155 -8.94 -7.71 15.33
CA ARG A 155 -7.62 -8.30 15.15
C ARG A 155 -7.36 -9.55 16.00
N ARG A 156 -7.81 -9.58 17.26
CA ARG A 156 -7.60 -10.75 18.15
C ARG A 156 -8.58 -11.87 17.85
N LEU A 157 -9.80 -11.53 17.49
CA LEU A 157 -10.81 -12.52 17.07
C LEU A 157 -10.43 -13.19 15.75
N THR A 158 -9.78 -12.47 14.84
CA THR A 158 -9.35 -13.03 13.55
C THR A 158 -8.06 -13.84 13.61
N SER A 159 -7.29 -13.78 14.69
CA SER A 159 -5.99 -14.45 14.85
C SER A 159 -6.01 -15.66 15.80
N THR A 160 -7.17 -16.25 16.09
CA THR A 160 -7.24 -17.47 16.89
C THR A 160 -6.72 -18.68 16.08
N ASP A 161 -5.96 -19.56 16.72
CA ASP A 161 -5.41 -20.77 16.07
C ASP A 161 -6.47 -21.63 15.40
N ALA A 162 -7.63 -21.75 16.03
CA ALA A 162 -8.77 -22.51 15.47
C ALA A 162 -9.27 -21.90 14.16
N ARG A 163 -9.38 -20.57 14.09
CA ARG A 163 -9.80 -19.86 12.88
C ARG A 163 -8.74 -19.96 11.78
N ILE A 164 -7.47 -19.78 12.12
CA ILE A 164 -6.37 -19.90 11.15
C ILE A 164 -6.33 -21.31 10.56
N LYS A 165 -6.47 -22.36 11.38
CA LYS A 165 -6.54 -23.74 10.92
C LYS A 165 -7.72 -23.99 9.98
N ARG A 166 -8.92 -23.48 10.31
CA ARG A 166 -10.09 -23.58 9.42
C ARG A 166 -9.88 -22.88 8.08
N ILE A 167 -9.34 -21.66 8.11
CA ILE A 167 -9.01 -20.94 6.88
C ILE A 167 -7.99 -21.72 6.04
N ALA A 168 -6.96 -22.27 6.66
CA ALA A 168 -5.94 -23.05 5.97
C ALA A 168 -6.51 -24.34 5.34
N LEU A 169 -7.42 -25.02 6.05
CA LEU A 169 -8.11 -26.19 5.51
C LEU A 169 -9.01 -25.80 4.34
N ASP A 170 -9.83 -24.78 4.48
CA ASP A 170 -10.71 -24.29 3.41
C ASP A 170 -9.93 -23.89 2.14
N ILE A 171 -8.81 -23.18 2.30
CA ILE A 171 -7.94 -22.84 1.17
C ILE A 171 -7.37 -24.09 0.51
N ASN A 172 -6.91 -25.05 1.31
CA ASN A 172 -6.32 -26.29 0.80
C ASN A 172 -7.35 -27.15 0.05
N GLU A 173 -8.54 -27.34 0.61
CA GLU A 173 -9.64 -28.08 -0.02
C GLU A 173 -10.05 -27.38 -1.34
N HIS A 174 -10.28 -26.08 -1.31
CA HIS A 174 -10.63 -25.32 -2.50
C HIS A 174 -9.58 -25.42 -3.61
N PHE A 175 -8.30 -25.40 -3.25
CA PHE A 175 -7.22 -25.56 -4.21
C PHE A 175 -7.16 -26.99 -4.77
N ILE A 176 -7.33 -28.01 -3.93
CA ILE A 176 -7.31 -29.42 -4.34
C ILE A 176 -8.48 -29.72 -5.29
N ASP A 177 -9.67 -29.28 -4.93
CA ASP A 177 -10.89 -29.61 -5.68
C ASP A 177 -11.00 -28.83 -6.99
N GLY A 178 -10.54 -27.58 -7.00
CA GLY A 178 -10.74 -26.68 -8.16
C GLY A 178 -9.53 -26.52 -9.07
N TYR A 179 -8.31 -26.61 -8.54
CA TYR A 179 -7.12 -26.14 -9.25
C TYR A 179 -5.94 -27.12 -9.30
N LYS A 180 -5.91 -28.13 -8.43
CA LYS A 180 -4.86 -29.13 -8.44
C LYS A 180 -4.81 -29.83 -9.81
N ASP A 181 -3.61 -30.03 -10.32
CA ASP A 181 -3.35 -30.69 -11.60
C ASP A 181 -3.85 -29.97 -12.86
N THR A 182 -4.40 -28.76 -12.73
CA THR A 182 -4.82 -27.90 -13.86
C THR A 182 -3.70 -27.07 -14.45
N GLY A 183 -2.51 -27.03 -13.82
CA GLY A 183 -1.40 -26.14 -14.16
C GLY A 183 -1.50 -24.72 -13.57
N PHE A 184 -2.62 -24.35 -12.93
CA PHE A 184 -2.75 -23.09 -12.20
C PHE A 184 -1.96 -23.09 -10.90
N LYS A 185 -1.51 -21.90 -10.50
CA LYS A 185 -0.77 -21.68 -9.25
C LYS A 185 -1.62 -20.87 -8.29
N ALA A 186 -1.44 -21.08 -6.98
CA ALA A 186 -2.04 -20.28 -5.94
C ALA A 186 -1.01 -19.32 -5.32
N MET A 187 -1.49 -18.14 -4.89
CA MET A 187 -0.71 -17.19 -4.12
C MET A 187 -1.52 -16.77 -2.90
N LEU A 188 -0.94 -16.97 -1.71
CA LEU A 188 -1.55 -16.56 -0.44
C LEU A 188 -0.95 -15.22 -0.02
N ALA A 189 -1.82 -14.25 0.25
CA ALA A 189 -1.46 -12.99 0.86
C ALA A 189 -2.14 -12.85 2.23
N THR A 190 -1.37 -12.52 3.25
CA THR A 190 -1.86 -12.34 4.63
C THR A 190 -1.55 -10.93 5.13
N ASN A 191 -2.34 -10.44 6.09
CA ASN A 191 -2.11 -9.11 6.70
C ASN A 191 -0.91 -9.11 7.64
N TYR A 192 -0.53 -10.25 8.20
CA TYR A 192 0.54 -10.42 9.19
C TYR A 192 1.31 -11.70 8.92
N LYS A 193 2.58 -11.69 9.33
CA LYS A 193 3.43 -12.89 9.39
C LYS A 193 3.07 -13.74 10.59
#